data_1069aec43e7f5ece4ff1c1e20c6c7d89
#
_entry.id   1069aec43e7f5ece4ff1c1e20c6c7d89
#
_cell.length_a   1.000
_cell.length_b   1.000
_cell.length_c   1.000
_cell.angle_alpha   90.00
_cell.angle_beta   90.00
_cell.angle_gamma   90.00
#
_symmetry.space_group_name_H-M   'P 1'
#
loop_
_entity.id
_entity.type
_entity.pdbx_description
1 polymer ?
#
loop_
_entity_poly.entity_id
_entity_poly.type
_entity_poly.pdbx_seq_one_letter_code
_entity_poly.pdbx_strand_id
1 'polypeptide(L)'
;NIVLYTMSQDESKKNTTKMFEDTLSDLGLNILKIVDVKPGADEMDDSYYAIQGLNENADGYVFLIRGRECANILVKLRQHGIEEGRRISVSFSAYGSEFFEIAGNMLDGVSIWNKFDPFYSGTEWQQLLKDYEKDTLNAGSAEQMPSPVADYYDAVQAICKCYEEFGITSENYEEFIGNADVVQWFYNSEFLEGIQSDFRWQAGQKITDYQFFVFEGETPVNRKVRP
;
A
#
# COMPACT_ATOMS: atom_id res chain seq x y z
N ASN A 1 5.48 16.76 -14.93
CA ASN A 1 4.34 17.46 -14.32
C ASN A 1 3.32 16.45 -13.83
N ILE A 2 2.97 16.50 -12.54
CA ILE A 2 2.00 15.56 -11.96
C ILE A 2 0.88 16.28 -11.20
N VAL A 3 -0.25 15.59 -11.07
CA VAL A 3 -1.32 15.90 -10.11
C VAL A 3 -1.27 14.86 -9.00
N LEU A 4 -1.26 15.30 -7.75
CA LEU A 4 -1.16 14.46 -6.57
C LEU A 4 -2.50 14.45 -5.82
N TYR A 5 -3.06 13.26 -5.61
CA TYR A 5 -4.22 13.03 -4.75
C TYR A 5 -3.77 12.53 -3.38
N THR A 6 -4.22 13.19 -2.33
CA THR A 6 -3.86 12.90 -0.93
C THR A 6 -5.06 12.90 -0.01
N MET A 7 -4.88 12.42 1.21
CA MET A 7 -5.84 12.49 2.30
C MET A 7 -5.18 13.17 3.50
N SER A 8 -4.77 14.44 3.34
CA SER A 8 -3.99 15.16 4.35
C SER A 8 -4.77 15.51 5.63
N GLN A 9 -6.10 15.44 5.57
CA GLN A 9 -6.96 15.59 6.75
C GLN A 9 -6.83 14.42 7.73
N ASP A 10 -6.33 13.28 7.28
CA ASP A 10 -5.91 12.18 8.14
C ASP A 10 -4.51 12.50 8.71
N GLU A 11 -4.40 12.78 10.00
CA GLU A 11 -3.14 13.13 10.67
C GLU A 11 -2.02 12.10 10.41
N SER A 12 -2.38 10.82 10.29
CA SER A 12 -1.42 9.76 9.95
C SER A 12 -0.81 9.91 8.55
N LYS A 13 -1.52 10.58 7.65
CA LYS A 13 -1.12 10.78 6.25
C LYS A 13 -0.44 12.12 5.99
N LYS A 14 -0.61 13.09 6.86
CA LYS A 14 -0.09 14.45 6.68
C LYS A 14 1.44 14.51 6.53
N ASN A 15 2.14 13.80 7.42
CA ASN A 15 3.60 13.71 7.36
C ASN A 15 4.06 12.92 6.12
N THR A 16 3.37 11.84 5.78
CA THR A 16 3.65 11.02 4.60
C THR A 16 3.48 11.84 3.31
N THR A 17 2.40 12.64 3.23
CA THR A 17 2.16 13.52 2.08
C THR A 17 3.31 14.50 1.91
N LYS A 18 3.72 15.18 2.98
CA LYS A 18 4.83 16.13 2.91
C LYS A 18 6.16 15.48 2.50
N MET A 19 6.50 14.35 3.09
CA MET A 19 7.70 13.60 2.69
C MET A 19 7.67 13.23 1.20
N PHE A 20 6.50 12.88 0.69
CA PHE A 20 6.32 12.53 -0.71
C PHE A 20 6.47 13.75 -1.62
N GLU A 21 5.90 14.89 -1.23
CA GLU A 21 6.06 16.17 -1.94
C GLU A 21 7.54 16.58 -2.02
N ASP A 22 8.26 16.53 -0.90
CA ASP A 22 9.68 16.86 -0.82
C ASP A 22 10.49 15.91 -1.73
N THR A 23 10.23 14.60 -1.67
CA THR A 23 10.91 13.59 -2.51
C THR A 23 10.66 13.81 -4.00
N LEU A 24 9.42 14.10 -4.40
CA LEU A 24 9.09 14.37 -5.81
C LEU A 24 9.78 15.63 -6.31
N SER A 25 9.85 16.66 -5.48
CA SER A 25 10.57 17.89 -5.79
C SER A 25 12.07 17.64 -5.98
N ASP A 26 12.70 16.85 -5.10
CA ASP A 26 14.12 16.48 -5.18
C ASP A 26 14.42 15.67 -6.44
N LEU A 27 13.47 14.87 -6.93
CA LEU A 27 13.54 14.15 -8.19
C LEU A 27 13.29 15.02 -9.43
N GLY A 28 13.07 16.32 -9.25
CA GLY A 28 12.79 17.27 -10.34
C GLY A 28 11.39 17.13 -10.95
N LEU A 29 10.46 16.49 -10.23
CA LEU A 29 9.06 16.42 -10.64
C LEU A 29 8.31 17.67 -10.17
N ASN A 30 7.54 18.26 -11.08
CA ASN A 30 6.74 19.43 -10.79
C ASN A 30 5.31 19.02 -10.42
N ILE A 31 4.88 19.35 -9.20
CA ILE A 31 3.51 19.12 -8.74
C ILE A 31 2.66 20.31 -9.19
N LEU A 32 1.83 20.09 -10.19
CA LEU A 32 0.92 21.13 -10.72
C LEU A 32 -0.22 21.42 -9.75
N LYS A 33 -0.69 20.38 -9.08
CA LYS A 33 -1.83 20.46 -8.17
C LYS A 33 -1.83 19.34 -7.16
N ILE A 34 -2.25 19.67 -5.94
CA ILE A 34 -2.59 18.71 -4.89
C ILE A 34 -4.11 18.75 -4.72
N VAL A 35 -4.73 17.58 -4.77
CA VAL A 35 -6.16 17.40 -4.51
C VAL A 35 -6.30 16.64 -3.20
N ASP A 36 -6.83 17.33 -2.19
CA ASP A 36 -7.02 16.77 -0.85
C ASP A 36 -8.40 16.13 -0.73
N VAL A 37 -8.43 14.80 -0.73
CA VAL A 37 -9.64 13.98 -0.70
C VAL A 37 -10.05 13.74 0.75
N LYS A 38 -11.33 13.90 1.06
CA LYS A 38 -11.86 13.60 2.40
C LYS A 38 -12.06 12.09 2.57
N PRO A 39 -11.67 11.51 3.71
CA PRO A 39 -12.01 10.13 4.03
C PRO A 39 -13.52 9.89 4.03
N GLY A 40 -13.98 8.82 3.36
CA GLY A 40 -15.40 8.48 3.29
C GLY A 40 -16.22 9.42 2.39
N ALA A 41 -15.58 10.09 1.42
CA ALA A 41 -16.24 10.87 0.39
C ALA A 41 -17.35 10.04 -0.31
N ASP A 42 -18.46 10.69 -0.63
CA ASP A 42 -19.53 10.07 -1.42
C ASP A 42 -19.26 10.18 -2.93
N GLU A 43 -20.11 9.56 -3.74
CA GLU A 43 -19.93 9.53 -5.21
C GLU A 43 -19.93 10.93 -5.85
N MET A 44 -20.65 11.88 -5.28
CA MET A 44 -20.69 13.25 -5.77
C MET A 44 -19.38 13.98 -5.44
N ASP A 45 -18.84 13.76 -4.25
CA ASP A 45 -17.53 14.26 -3.84
C ASP A 45 -16.42 13.67 -4.72
N ASP A 46 -16.46 12.38 -5.03
CA ASP A 46 -15.47 11.72 -5.89
C ASP A 46 -15.45 12.34 -7.30
N SER A 47 -16.63 12.66 -7.86
CA SER A 47 -16.74 13.38 -9.13
C SER A 47 -16.14 14.79 -9.05
N TYR A 48 -16.36 15.51 -7.96
CA TYR A 48 -15.77 16.81 -7.73
C TYR A 48 -14.24 16.75 -7.63
N TYR A 49 -13.68 15.78 -6.90
CA TYR A 49 -12.25 15.59 -6.81
C TYR A 49 -11.62 15.21 -8.16
N ALA A 50 -12.27 14.36 -8.95
CA ALA A 50 -11.81 14.04 -10.29
C ALA A 50 -11.71 15.30 -11.15
N ILE A 51 -12.78 16.11 -11.23
CA ILE A 51 -12.80 17.37 -11.98
C ILE A 51 -11.73 18.33 -11.48
N GLN A 52 -11.54 18.45 -10.17
CA GLN A 52 -10.47 19.27 -9.62
C GLN A 52 -9.08 18.87 -10.10
N GLY A 53 -8.83 17.57 -10.26
CA GLY A 53 -7.54 17.05 -10.70
C GLY A 53 -7.29 17.14 -12.20
N LEU A 54 -8.31 17.37 -13.02
CA LEU A 54 -8.14 17.48 -14.47
C LEU A 54 -7.15 18.60 -14.82
N ASN A 55 -6.10 18.25 -15.54
CA ASN A 55 -5.09 19.20 -15.99
C ASN A 55 -4.46 18.75 -17.30
N GLU A 56 -4.59 19.57 -18.33
CA GLU A 56 -4.08 19.29 -19.68
C GLU A 56 -2.55 19.17 -19.71
N ASN A 57 -1.85 19.85 -18.81
CA ASN A 57 -0.40 19.86 -18.71
C ASN A 57 0.15 18.77 -17.79
N ALA A 58 -0.70 17.91 -17.22
CA ALA A 58 -0.24 16.82 -16.39
C ALA A 58 0.28 15.66 -17.24
N ASP A 59 1.50 15.22 -16.99
CA ASP A 59 2.09 14.02 -17.59
C ASP A 59 1.66 12.74 -16.84
N GLY A 60 1.18 12.90 -15.60
CA GLY A 60 0.72 11.79 -14.78
C GLY A 60 -0.05 12.20 -13.52
N TYR A 61 -0.61 11.19 -12.90
CA TYR A 61 -1.43 11.29 -11.69
C TYR A 61 -0.90 10.31 -10.64
N VAL A 62 -0.77 10.77 -9.42
CA VAL A 62 -0.29 9.95 -8.29
C VAL A 62 -1.34 9.95 -7.19
N PHE A 63 -1.71 8.76 -6.70
CA PHE A 63 -2.74 8.57 -5.69
C PHE A 63 -2.14 8.02 -4.40
N LEU A 64 -2.18 8.81 -3.34
CA LEU A 64 -1.82 8.43 -1.97
C LEU A 64 -3.09 8.31 -1.09
N ILE A 65 -4.14 7.72 -1.63
CA ILE A 65 -5.47 7.62 -1.02
C ILE A 65 -5.92 6.17 -0.89
N ARG A 66 -7.05 5.94 -0.21
CA ARG A 66 -7.59 4.60 0.05
C ARG A 66 -8.26 4.00 -1.18
N GLY A 67 -8.50 2.69 -1.15
CA GLY A 67 -8.95 1.91 -2.30
C GLY A 67 -10.22 2.40 -2.95
N ARG A 68 -11.27 2.61 -2.18
CA ARG A 68 -12.58 3.03 -2.70
C ARG A 68 -12.52 4.41 -3.35
N GLU A 69 -12.04 5.41 -2.63
CA GLU A 69 -11.93 6.78 -3.13
C GLU A 69 -10.98 6.84 -4.34
N CYS A 70 -9.89 6.08 -4.28
CA CYS A 70 -8.96 5.97 -5.40
C CYS A 70 -9.64 5.43 -6.66
N ALA A 71 -10.37 4.32 -6.53
CA ALA A 71 -11.05 3.68 -7.65
C ALA A 71 -12.11 4.58 -8.28
N ASN A 72 -12.97 5.19 -7.45
CA ASN A 72 -14.01 6.09 -7.92
C ASN A 72 -13.44 7.29 -8.67
N ILE A 73 -12.44 7.96 -8.10
CA ILE A 73 -11.80 9.11 -8.76
C ILE A 73 -11.11 8.69 -10.05
N LEU A 74 -10.41 7.55 -10.06
CA LEU A 74 -9.77 6.99 -11.26
C LEU A 74 -10.80 6.76 -12.38
N VAL A 75 -11.92 6.10 -12.08
CA VAL A 75 -13.01 5.86 -13.04
C VAL A 75 -13.54 7.17 -13.59
N LYS A 76 -13.79 8.16 -12.74
CA LYS A 76 -14.27 9.48 -13.19
C LYS A 76 -13.25 10.20 -14.05
N LEU A 77 -11.96 10.16 -13.72
CA LEU A 77 -10.90 10.72 -14.55
C LEU A 77 -10.87 10.08 -15.94
N ARG A 78 -10.97 8.75 -16.04
CA ARG A 78 -11.04 8.03 -17.31
C ARG A 78 -12.30 8.43 -18.11
N GLN A 79 -13.44 8.56 -17.45
CA GLN A 79 -14.69 9.01 -18.08
C GLN A 79 -14.61 10.45 -18.60
N HIS A 80 -13.81 11.30 -17.99
CA HIS A 80 -13.53 12.66 -18.44
C HIS A 80 -12.45 12.74 -19.53
N GLY A 81 -12.01 11.61 -20.08
CA GLY A 81 -11.13 11.55 -21.24
C GLY A 81 -9.65 11.72 -20.93
N ILE A 82 -9.22 11.38 -19.71
CA ILE A 82 -7.78 11.21 -19.50
C ILE A 82 -7.31 10.07 -20.40
N GLU A 83 -6.47 10.42 -21.37
CA GLU A 83 -5.96 9.50 -22.38
C GLU A 83 -5.24 8.31 -21.73
N GLU A 84 -5.33 7.13 -22.35
CA GLU A 84 -4.64 5.91 -21.91
C GLU A 84 -3.11 6.07 -21.78
N GLY A 85 -2.52 7.02 -22.50
CA GLY A 85 -1.10 7.35 -22.41
C GLY A 85 -0.65 8.12 -21.17
N ARG A 86 -1.59 8.65 -20.37
CA ARG A 86 -1.25 9.36 -19.13
C ARG A 86 -0.87 8.36 -18.03
N ARG A 87 0.28 8.57 -17.41
CA ARG A 87 0.77 7.71 -16.33
C ARG A 87 -0.08 7.89 -15.08
N ILE A 88 -0.63 6.80 -14.57
CA ILE A 88 -1.36 6.77 -13.29
C ILE A 88 -0.61 5.84 -12.36
N SER A 89 -0.27 6.34 -11.17
CA SER A 89 0.42 5.57 -10.15
C SER A 89 -0.36 5.59 -8.84
N VAL A 90 -0.58 4.43 -8.27
CA VAL A 90 -1.43 4.23 -7.10
C VAL A 90 -0.61 3.61 -5.97
N SER A 91 -0.81 4.08 -4.74
CA SER A 91 -0.13 3.52 -3.57
C SER A 91 -0.72 2.19 -3.12
N PHE A 92 0.08 1.38 -2.42
CA PHE A 92 -0.35 0.12 -1.83
C PHE A 92 -1.57 0.26 -0.90
N SER A 93 -1.83 1.44 -0.36
CA SER A 93 -3.00 1.70 0.50
C SER A 93 -4.33 1.59 -0.24
N ALA A 94 -4.31 1.60 -1.57
CA ALA A 94 -5.49 1.37 -2.39
C ALA A 94 -5.68 -0.11 -2.77
N TYR A 95 -4.65 -0.95 -2.65
CA TYR A 95 -4.70 -2.35 -3.06
C TYR A 95 -5.69 -3.15 -2.17
N GLY A 96 -6.72 -3.71 -2.78
CA GLY A 96 -7.75 -4.51 -2.11
C GLY A 96 -8.98 -4.72 -3.00
N SER A 97 -9.88 -5.64 -2.59
CA SER A 97 -11.04 -6.06 -3.39
C SER A 97 -11.90 -4.90 -3.88
N GLU A 98 -12.21 -3.95 -3.00
CA GLU A 98 -13.05 -2.79 -3.32
C GLU A 98 -12.44 -1.92 -4.45
N PHE A 99 -11.09 -1.78 -4.48
CA PHE A 99 -10.40 -1.08 -5.55
C PHE A 99 -10.57 -1.80 -6.90
N PHE A 100 -10.42 -3.13 -6.91
CA PHE A 100 -10.55 -3.93 -8.11
C PHE A 100 -11.99 -3.98 -8.64
N GLU A 101 -12.96 -4.15 -7.73
CA GLU A 101 -14.39 -4.22 -8.10
C GLU A 101 -14.88 -2.92 -8.74
N ILE A 102 -14.46 -1.77 -8.21
CA ILE A 102 -14.92 -0.46 -8.71
C ILE A 102 -14.18 -0.06 -9.97
N ALA A 103 -12.85 -0.21 -9.98
CA ALA A 103 -12.03 0.28 -11.10
C ALA A 103 -12.13 -0.62 -12.35
N GLY A 104 -12.24 -1.96 -12.17
CA GLY A 104 -12.43 -2.91 -13.26
C GLY A 104 -11.47 -2.67 -14.43
N ASN A 105 -12.01 -2.64 -15.63
CA ASN A 105 -11.24 -2.43 -16.87
C ASN A 105 -10.57 -1.05 -16.98
N MET A 106 -10.87 -0.10 -16.09
CA MET A 106 -10.19 1.20 -16.05
C MET A 106 -8.78 1.13 -15.47
N LEU A 107 -8.37 -0.05 -15.00
CA LEU A 107 -7.02 -0.29 -14.47
C LEU A 107 -5.94 -0.42 -15.54
N ASP A 108 -6.28 -0.66 -16.80
CA ASP A 108 -5.27 -0.86 -17.84
C ASP A 108 -4.25 0.28 -17.88
N GLY A 109 -2.96 -0.07 -17.84
CA GLY A 109 -1.85 0.89 -17.80
C GLY A 109 -1.64 1.60 -16.47
N VAL A 110 -2.47 1.36 -15.45
CA VAL A 110 -2.26 1.88 -14.09
C VAL A 110 -1.09 1.15 -13.43
N SER A 111 -0.22 1.89 -12.78
CA SER A 111 0.84 1.32 -11.96
C SER A 111 0.49 1.36 -10.47
N ILE A 112 0.86 0.31 -9.73
CA ILE A 112 0.73 0.23 -8.28
C ILE A 112 2.00 -0.32 -7.68
N TRP A 113 2.47 0.26 -6.57
CA TRP A 113 3.50 -0.37 -5.75
C TRP A 113 2.84 -1.05 -4.55
N ASN A 114 3.33 -2.25 -4.25
CA ASN A 114 2.85 -3.05 -3.14
C ASN A 114 4.04 -3.59 -2.36
N LYS A 115 3.83 -3.96 -1.11
CA LYS A 115 4.85 -4.56 -0.26
C LYS A 115 5.05 -6.05 -0.55
N PHE A 116 4.07 -6.69 -1.16
CA PHE A 116 4.02 -8.12 -1.44
C PHE A 116 3.67 -8.39 -2.89
N ASP A 117 4.22 -9.48 -3.43
CA ASP A 117 3.81 -10.03 -4.72
C ASP A 117 2.62 -10.98 -4.49
N PRO A 118 1.40 -10.67 -4.93
CA PRO A 118 0.24 -11.54 -4.76
C PRO A 118 0.41 -12.89 -5.47
N PHE A 119 1.28 -12.98 -6.48
CA PHE A 119 1.55 -14.19 -7.27
C PHE A 119 2.80 -14.96 -6.81
N TYR A 120 3.35 -14.61 -5.64
CA TYR A 120 4.50 -15.33 -5.09
C TYR A 120 4.19 -16.81 -4.87
N SER A 121 5.11 -17.69 -5.27
CA SER A 121 4.89 -19.15 -5.25
C SER A 121 5.35 -19.85 -3.97
N GLY A 122 5.86 -19.12 -2.98
CA GLY A 122 6.32 -19.69 -1.71
C GLY A 122 5.19 -20.39 -0.94
N THR A 123 5.51 -21.52 -0.31
CA THR A 123 4.52 -22.41 0.33
C THR A 123 3.73 -21.70 1.43
N GLU A 124 4.38 -20.94 2.28
CA GLU A 124 3.74 -20.22 3.39
C GLU A 124 2.80 -19.12 2.89
N TRP A 125 3.23 -18.39 1.87
CA TRP A 125 2.39 -17.39 1.21
C TRP A 125 1.13 -18.03 0.62
N GLN A 126 1.29 -19.13 -0.11
CA GLN A 126 0.16 -19.86 -0.69
C GLN A 126 -0.78 -20.44 0.37
N GLN A 127 -0.27 -20.78 1.55
CA GLN A 127 -1.11 -21.20 2.66
C GLN A 127 -1.87 -20.02 3.26
N LEU A 128 -1.20 -18.88 3.47
CA LEU A 128 -1.86 -17.65 3.96
C LEU A 128 -3.00 -17.23 3.02
N LEU A 129 -2.78 -17.25 1.70
CA LEU A 129 -3.82 -16.91 0.72
C LEU A 129 -5.04 -17.85 0.82
N LYS A 130 -4.81 -19.16 0.96
CA LYS A 130 -5.88 -20.14 1.15
C LYS A 130 -6.66 -19.95 2.44
N ASP A 131 -5.98 -19.55 3.50
CA ASP A 131 -6.62 -19.31 4.79
C ASP A 131 -7.40 -17.99 4.78
N TYR A 132 -6.89 -16.98 4.09
CA TYR A 132 -7.60 -15.73 3.84
C TYR A 132 -8.90 -15.94 3.06
N GLU A 133 -8.89 -16.75 1.99
CA GLU A 133 -10.08 -17.07 1.20
C GLU A 133 -11.15 -17.85 1.99
N LYS A 134 -10.74 -18.66 2.96
CA LYS A 134 -11.68 -19.40 3.82
C LYS A 134 -12.36 -18.53 4.87
N ASP A 135 -11.79 -17.38 5.18
CA ASP A 135 -12.38 -16.48 6.17
C ASP A 135 -13.63 -15.82 5.59
N THR A 136 -14.79 -16.17 6.14
CA THR A 136 -16.10 -15.67 5.71
C THR A 136 -16.29 -14.16 5.93
N LEU A 137 -15.39 -13.51 6.67
CA LEU A 137 -15.41 -12.06 6.89
C LEU A 137 -14.70 -11.30 5.75
N ASN A 138 -13.93 -11.99 4.91
CA ASN A 138 -13.21 -11.38 3.81
C ASN A 138 -14.06 -11.41 2.53
N ALA A 139 -14.21 -10.25 1.93
CA ALA A 139 -14.75 -10.11 0.60
C ALA A 139 -13.60 -9.94 -0.39
N GLY A 140 -13.45 -10.87 -1.33
CA GLY A 140 -12.44 -10.78 -2.39
C GLY A 140 -11.61 -12.03 -2.56
N SER A 141 -10.90 -12.09 -3.68
CA SER A 141 -9.97 -13.20 -3.98
C SER A 141 -8.64 -13.03 -3.22
N ALA A 142 -7.90 -14.13 -3.10
CA ALA A 142 -6.57 -14.12 -2.50
C ALA A 142 -5.62 -13.11 -3.15
N GLU A 143 -5.72 -12.93 -4.47
CA GLU A 143 -4.88 -12.00 -5.24
C GLU A 143 -5.18 -10.53 -4.91
N GLN A 144 -6.35 -10.26 -4.32
CA GLN A 144 -6.80 -8.94 -3.89
C GLN A 144 -6.59 -8.69 -2.39
N MET A 145 -5.88 -9.59 -1.71
CA MET A 145 -5.62 -9.48 -0.27
C MET A 145 -4.87 -8.17 0.02
N PRO A 146 -5.38 -7.31 0.93
CA PRO A 146 -4.71 -6.07 1.28
C PRO A 146 -3.34 -6.29 1.92
N SER A 147 -2.36 -5.46 1.59
CA SER A 147 -1.01 -5.52 2.17
C SER A 147 -0.97 -5.61 3.70
N PRO A 148 -1.83 -4.91 4.47
CA PRO A 148 -1.82 -5.03 5.92
C PRO A 148 -2.00 -6.45 6.46
N VAL A 149 -2.69 -7.34 5.75
CA VAL A 149 -2.88 -8.74 6.19
C VAL A 149 -1.52 -9.46 6.28
N ALA A 150 -0.69 -9.32 5.24
CA ALA A 150 0.65 -9.90 5.24
C ALA A 150 1.60 -9.18 6.21
N ASP A 151 1.47 -7.85 6.36
CA ASP A 151 2.24 -7.10 7.38
C ASP A 151 1.92 -7.59 8.81
N TYR A 152 0.65 -7.89 9.10
CA TYR A 152 0.28 -8.46 10.40
C TYR A 152 0.82 -9.88 10.60
N TYR A 153 0.83 -10.72 9.54
CA TYR A 153 1.45 -12.03 9.61
C TYR A 153 2.92 -11.92 10.01
N ASP A 154 3.70 -11.10 9.29
CA ASP A 154 5.11 -10.88 9.60
C ASP A 154 5.32 -10.28 11.00
N ALA A 155 4.44 -9.39 11.44
CA ALA A 155 4.51 -8.84 12.80
C ALA A 155 4.30 -9.92 13.89
N VAL A 156 3.36 -10.83 13.67
CA VAL A 156 3.14 -11.97 14.61
C VAL A 156 4.35 -12.89 14.63
N GLN A 157 4.94 -13.20 13.47
CA GLN A 157 6.16 -13.99 13.38
C GLN A 157 7.33 -13.32 14.14
N ALA A 158 7.49 -12.00 13.98
CA ALA A 158 8.50 -11.25 14.72
C ALA A 158 8.28 -11.31 16.24
N ILE A 159 7.03 -11.20 16.71
CA ILE A 159 6.69 -11.34 18.12
C ILE A 159 7.04 -12.73 18.64
N CYS A 160 6.67 -13.79 17.91
CA CYS A 160 6.99 -15.17 18.28
C CYS A 160 8.52 -15.36 18.39
N LYS A 161 9.27 -14.88 17.42
CA LYS A 161 10.73 -14.96 17.42
C LYS A 161 11.37 -14.20 18.59
N CYS A 162 10.86 -13.01 18.90
CA CYS A 162 11.28 -12.25 20.08
C CYS A 162 11.03 -13.05 21.37
N TYR A 163 9.85 -13.66 21.49
CA TYR A 163 9.51 -14.47 22.66
C TYR A 163 10.42 -15.68 22.81
N GLU A 164 10.73 -16.36 21.72
CA GLU A 164 11.68 -17.48 21.71
C GLU A 164 13.09 -17.05 22.14
N GLU A 165 13.58 -15.94 21.59
CA GLU A 165 14.94 -15.44 21.87
C GLU A 165 15.12 -15.00 23.32
N PHE A 166 14.12 -14.36 23.91
CA PHE A 166 14.16 -13.93 25.31
C PHE A 166 13.59 -14.96 26.31
N GLY A 167 13.09 -16.10 25.82
CA GLY A 167 12.46 -17.12 26.69
C GLY A 167 11.18 -16.62 27.35
N ILE A 168 10.43 -15.75 26.68
CA ILE A 168 9.18 -15.19 27.21
C ILE A 168 8.06 -16.22 27.11
N THR A 169 7.36 -16.45 28.19
CA THR A 169 6.26 -17.43 28.32
C THR A 169 5.04 -16.77 28.94
N SER A 170 3.90 -17.47 28.97
CA SER A 170 2.70 -17.04 29.69
C SER A 170 2.90 -16.89 31.21
N GLU A 171 3.96 -17.48 31.78
CA GLU A 171 4.23 -17.45 33.21
C GLU A 171 5.14 -16.29 33.63
N ASN A 172 5.99 -15.78 32.70
CA ASN A 172 6.99 -14.77 33.01
C ASN A 172 6.86 -13.47 32.16
N TYR A 173 5.88 -13.35 31.28
CA TYR A 173 5.77 -12.21 30.37
C TYR A 173 5.73 -10.84 31.07
N GLU A 174 5.20 -10.78 32.32
CA GLU A 174 5.12 -9.54 33.08
C GLU A 174 6.50 -8.96 33.41
N GLU A 175 7.53 -9.80 33.53
CA GLU A 175 8.91 -9.38 33.80
C GLU A 175 9.55 -8.68 32.61
N PHE A 176 8.98 -8.89 31.42
CA PHE A 176 9.47 -8.31 30.15
C PHE A 176 8.69 -7.05 29.70
N ILE A 177 7.60 -6.70 30.40
CA ILE A 177 6.86 -5.48 30.08
C ILE A 177 7.76 -4.26 30.30
N GLY A 178 8.06 -3.52 29.24
CA GLY A 178 8.94 -2.35 29.27
C GLY A 178 10.43 -2.68 29.41
N ASN A 179 10.81 -3.96 29.26
CA ASN A 179 12.21 -4.37 29.26
C ASN A 179 12.96 -3.68 28.09
N ALA A 180 14.07 -3.02 28.41
CA ALA A 180 14.82 -2.22 27.45
C ALA A 180 15.41 -3.06 26.31
N ASP A 181 15.85 -4.29 26.60
CA ASP A 181 16.45 -5.18 25.60
C ASP A 181 15.38 -5.68 24.60
N VAL A 182 14.18 -6.02 25.08
CA VAL A 182 13.03 -6.38 24.23
C VAL A 182 12.61 -5.21 23.35
N VAL A 183 12.50 -4.01 23.91
CA VAL A 183 12.20 -2.80 23.13
C VAL A 183 13.29 -2.55 22.10
N GLN A 184 14.56 -2.68 22.48
CA GLN A 184 15.68 -2.47 21.56
C GLN A 184 15.71 -3.51 20.44
N TRP A 185 15.32 -4.74 20.73
CA TRP A 185 15.17 -5.80 19.73
C TRP A 185 14.18 -5.41 18.62
N PHE A 186 13.00 -4.91 18.98
CA PHE A 186 12.03 -4.41 18.00
C PHE A 186 12.48 -3.13 17.27
N TYR A 187 13.44 -2.40 17.81
CA TYR A 187 13.98 -1.21 17.12
C TYR A 187 15.08 -1.54 16.11
N ASN A 188 15.85 -2.60 16.33
CA ASN A 188 17.08 -2.85 15.57
C ASN A 188 17.33 -4.32 15.21
N SER A 189 16.33 -5.20 15.26
CA SER A 189 16.53 -6.58 14.85
C SER A 189 16.89 -6.68 13.38
N GLU A 190 17.97 -7.40 13.10
CA GLU A 190 18.44 -7.65 11.75
C GLU A 190 17.84 -8.96 11.22
N PHE A 191 17.43 -8.98 9.96
CA PHE A 191 17.06 -10.18 9.20
C PHE A 191 16.06 -11.11 9.88
N LEU A 192 14.81 -10.65 9.96
CA LEU A 192 13.69 -11.49 10.30
C LEU A 192 13.14 -12.17 9.04
N GLU A 193 12.86 -13.45 9.13
CA GLU A 193 12.22 -14.20 8.07
C GLU A 193 10.76 -13.74 7.94
N GLY A 194 10.43 -13.17 6.80
CA GLY A 194 9.07 -12.73 6.45
C GLY A 194 8.40 -13.73 5.50
N ILE A 195 7.11 -13.55 5.29
CA ILE A 195 6.30 -14.49 4.51
C ILE A 195 6.70 -14.61 3.03
N GLN A 196 7.34 -13.60 2.48
CA GLN A 196 7.86 -13.63 1.10
C GLN A 196 9.36 -13.34 1.00
N SER A 197 9.89 -12.56 1.93
CA SER A 197 11.30 -12.15 1.94
C SER A 197 11.70 -11.74 3.34
N ASP A 198 12.98 -11.83 3.62
CA ASP A 198 13.53 -11.30 4.86
C ASP A 198 13.22 -9.81 4.99
N PHE A 199 13.02 -9.38 6.21
CA PHE A 199 12.86 -7.98 6.56
C PHE A 199 13.68 -7.63 7.81
N ARG A 200 13.79 -6.35 8.10
CA ARG A 200 14.45 -5.86 9.31
C ARG A 200 13.62 -4.76 9.95
N TRP A 201 13.83 -4.56 11.24
CA TRP A 201 13.37 -3.38 11.93
C TRP A 201 14.46 -2.32 11.93
N GLN A 202 14.08 -1.09 11.63
CA GLN A 202 14.96 0.06 11.75
C GLN A 202 14.17 1.21 12.37
N ALA A 203 14.61 1.67 13.53
CA ALA A 203 13.91 2.72 14.30
C ALA A 203 12.42 2.39 14.53
N GLY A 204 12.09 1.12 14.80
CA GLY A 204 10.72 0.65 15.03
C GLY A 204 9.86 0.51 13.78
N GLN A 205 10.45 0.60 12.60
CA GLN A 205 9.73 0.43 11.32
C GLN A 205 10.23 -0.81 10.56
N LYS A 206 9.30 -1.56 9.98
CA LYS A 206 9.63 -2.65 9.06
C LYS A 206 10.19 -2.09 7.77
N ILE A 207 11.39 -2.53 7.41
CA ILE A 207 12.05 -2.22 6.15
C ILE A 207 11.97 -3.45 5.25
N THR A 208 11.31 -3.32 4.13
CA THR A 208 11.16 -4.35 3.09
C THR A 208 11.20 -3.70 1.71
N ASP A 209 11.48 -4.48 0.68
CA ASP A 209 11.46 -4.02 -0.69
C ASP A 209 10.02 -3.91 -1.21
N TYR A 210 9.74 -2.85 -1.97
CA TYR A 210 8.47 -2.71 -2.65
C TYR A 210 8.50 -3.44 -3.98
N GLN A 211 7.37 -4.10 -4.31
CA GLN A 211 7.08 -4.65 -5.62
C GLN A 211 6.32 -3.63 -6.45
N PHE A 212 6.64 -3.57 -7.73
CA PHE A 212 6.01 -2.63 -8.66
C PHE A 212 5.25 -3.40 -9.76
N PHE A 213 3.98 -3.10 -9.89
CA PHE A 213 3.09 -3.73 -10.86
C PHE A 213 2.54 -2.70 -11.83
N VAL A 214 2.29 -3.15 -13.06
CA VAL A 214 1.48 -2.42 -14.05
C VAL A 214 0.33 -3.33 -14.44
N PHE A 215 -0.87 -2.79 -14.47
CA PHE A 215 -2.04 -3.54 -14.91
C PHE A 215 -2.04 -3.70 -16.42
N GLU A 216 -2.20 -4.93 -16.90
CA GLU A 216 -2.51 -5.30 -18.27
C GLU A 216 -3.99 -5.77 -18.28
N GLY A 217 -4.90 -4.90 -18.71
CA GLY A 217 -6.32 -5.03 -18.40
C GLY A 217 -6.55 -4.96 -16.89
N GLU A 218 -7.15 -5.99 -16.31
CA GLU A 218 -7.43 -6.09 -14.87
C GLU A 218 -6.35 -6.88 -14.11
N THR A 219 -5.34 -7.40 -14.79
CA THR A 219 -4.32 -8.28 -14.21
C THR A 219 -3.06 -7.47 -13.86
N PRO A 220 -2.63 -7.45 -12.58
CA PRO A 220 -1.37 -6.80 -12.21
C PRO A 220 -0.17 -7.66 -12.63
N VAL A 221 0.73 -7.08 -13.41
CA VAL A 221 1.95 -7.73 -13.90
C VAL A 221 3.15 -7.11 -13.20
N ASN A 222 3.94 -7.94 -12.51
CA ASN A 222 5.13 -7.47 -11.80
C ASN A 222 6.15 -6.92 -12.81
N ARG A 223 6.57 -5.69 -12.60
CA ARG A 223 7.61 -5.01 -13.38
C ARG A 223 8.78 -4.74 -12.45
N LYS A 224 9.85 -5.52 -12.58
CA LYS A 224 11.08 -5.25 -11.85
C LYS A 224 11.53 -3.82 -12.14
N VAL A 225 11.52 -2.98 -11.13
CA VAL A 225 12.15 -1.65 -11.23
C VAL A 225 13.64 -1.94 -11.43
N ARG A 226 14.18 -1.53 -12.57
CA ARG A 226 15.63 -1.56 -12.75
C ARG A 226 16.22 -0.45 -11.88
N PRO A 227 17.21 -0.77 -11.03
CA PRO A 227 17.89 0.22 -10.24
C PRO A 227 18.54 1.29 -11.10
#